data_7d3ecd3c912f9be7b752de80594f4d2f
#
_entry.id   7d3ecd3c912f9be7b752de80594f4d2f
#
_cell.length_a   1.000
_cell.length_b   1.000
_cell.length_c   1.000
_cell.angle_alpha   90.00
_cell.angle_beta   90.00
_cell.angle_gamma   90.00
#
_symmetry.space_group_name_H-M   'P 1'
#
loop_
_entity.id
_entity.type
_entity.pdbx_description
1 polymer ?
#
loop_
_entity_poly.entity_id
_entity_poly.type
_entity_poly.pdbx_seq_one_letter_code
_entity_poly.pdbx_strand_id
1 'polypeptide(L)'
;MVNRAVISYGLQSVDGDRIVREYLLLGLRLDRLQPGLVDSFTGDRALRRAVDVEPRPHPVALTEQARLLRRELPGADLEPDRKRFLDAHLVAAETIARKFAGVRVGFVEEVSAYFQVDIRPGHPDTYRRAHANLDELLPGPGTLAERLADHRVLDEVPPRRLKATVHALSSALRDRVRQRFELPSNEVVEYEVVTDKPWSGFNYYLGGFRSRVAINADLGHRMSNLPHLVAHESYPGHHTEHCRKEVGLVGKRGHAEQSLFLINTPQCLMAEGMAELGLHAVVGAGWGRWAEEIMADLGLRMEGELAERVENALSGLLTVRQDAALMLHDRRAHPDDVVDYLCRWLLVPERRARHMLRFLGDPLWRAYTTTYVEGVRLVRAWLDLRARTDTLSDRYLRLLDEPLVPAALAEEVAAGVPWLSGDPG
;
A
#
# COMPACT_ATOMS: atom_id res chain seq x y z
N MET A 1 -67.35 0.16 -6.80
CA MET A 1 -66.07 0.00 -6.05
C MET A 1 -65.10 -0.71 -6.97
N VAL A 2 -64.17 0.01 -7.56
CA VAL A 2 -63.22 -0.52 -8.50
C VAL A 2 -61.92 -0.80 -7.70
N ASN A 3 -61.58 -2.06 -7.56
CA ASN A 3 -60.39 -2.53 -6.88
C ASN A 3 -59.16 -2.28 -7.76
N ARG A 4 -58.35 -1.27 -7.45
CA ARG A 4 -57.07 -1.03 -8.09
C ARG A 4 -56.03 -2.00 -7.46
N ALA A 5 -55.77 -3.09 -8.17
CA ALA A 5 -54.61 -3.90 -7.89
C ALA A 5 -53.34 -3.09 -8.15
N VAL A 6 -52.60 -2.76 -7.10
CA VAL A 6 -51.24 -2.19 -7.22
C VAL A 6 -50.32 -3.35 -7.64
N ILE A 7 -49.96 -3.39 -8.91
CA ILE A 7 -48.94 -4.32 -9.40
C ILE A 7 -47.60 -3.76 -8.87
N SER A 8 -47.11 -4.40 -7.79
CA SER A 8 -45.74 -4.23 -7.31
C SER A 8 -44.83 -4.91 -8.33
N TYR A 9 -44.19 -4.14 -9.19
CA TYR A 9 -43.02 -4.62 -9.93
C TYR A 9 -41.92 -4.88 -8.93
N GLY A 10 -41.77 -6.13 -8.49
CA GLY A 10 -40.58 -6.56 -7.77
C GLY A 10 -39.37 -6.28 -8.64
N LEU A 11 -38.54 -5.35 -8.26
CA LEU A 11 -37.21 -5.16 -8.82
C LEU A 11 -36.50 -6.51 -8.69
N GLN A 12 -36.29 -7.22 -9.81
CA GLN A 12 -35.47 -8.43 -9.80
C GLN A 12 -34.09 -8.00 -9.29
N SER A 13 -33.64 -8.58 -8.18
CA SER A 13 -32.30 -8.34 -7.65
C SER A 13 -31.28 -8.75 -8.71
N VAL A 14 -30.27 -7.93 -8.89
CA VAL A 14 -29.14 -8.25 -9.78
C VAL A 14 -28.31 -9.33 -9.08
N ASP A 15 -27.95 -10.37 -9.83
CA ASP A 15 -27.08 -11.43 -9.32
C ASP A 15 -25.71 -10.88 -8.91
N GLY A 16 -25.44 -10.89 -7.60
CA GLY A 16 -24.20 -10.39 -7.01
C GLY A 16 -22.98 -11.19 -7.44
N ASP A 17 -23.09 -12.51 -7.56
CA ASP A 17 -22.00 -13.39 -7.97
C ASP A 17 -21.58 -13.11 -9.42
N ARG A 18 -22.55 -12.78 -10.29
CA ARG A 18 -22.26 -12.33 -11.64
C ARG A 18 -21.46 -11.04 -11.64
N ILE A 19 -21.85 -10.04 -10.85
CA ILE A 19 -21.11 -8.77 -10.74
C ILE A 19 -19.66 -9.01 -10.31
N VAL A 20 -19.47 -9.81 -9.25
CA VAL A 20 -18.13 -10.16 -8.74
C VAL A 20 -17.31 -10.86 -9.81
N ARG A 21 -17.90 -11.86 -10.50
CA ARG A 21 -17.22 -12.58 -11.58
C ARG A 21 -16.80 -11.65 -12.72
N GLU A 22 -17.67 -10.75 -13.16
CA GLU A 22 -17.38 -9.80 -14.22
C GLU A 22 -16.32 -8.76 -13.81
N TYR A 23 -16.29 -8.35 -12.53
CA TYR A 23 -15.21 -7.53 -11.97
C TYR A 23 -13.85 -8.24 -12.05
N LEU A 24 -13.79 -9.51 -11.65
CA LEU A 24 -12.56 -10.31 -11.76
C LEU A 24 -12.08 -10.41 -13.21
N LEU A 25 -12.98 -10.71 -14.14
CA LEU A 25 -12.66 -10.77 -15.57
C LEU A 25 -12.18 -9.42 -16.11
N LEU A 26 -12.79 -8.31 -15.67
CA LEU A 26 -12.37 -6.95 -16.05
C LEU A 26 -10.93 -6.68 -15.61
N GLY A 27 -10.58 -6.97 -14.35
CA GLY A 27 -9.23 -6.80 -13.83
C GLY A 27 -8.19 -7.64 -14.57
N LEU A 28 -8.51 -8.92 -14.83
CA LEU A 28 -7.64 -9.82 -15.60
C LEU A 28 -7.45 -9.36 -17.05
N ARG A 29 -8.48 -8.77 -17.67
CA ARG A 29 -8.39 -8.20 -19.03
C ARG A 29 -7.55 -6.91 -19.05
N LEU A 30 -7.65 -6.07 -18.03
CA LEU A 30 -6.82 -4.88 -17.89
C LEU A 30 -5.33 -5.25 -17.79
N ASP A 31 -4.99 -6.31 -17.06
CA ASP A 31 -3.62 -6.85 -16.96
C ASP A 31 -3.05 -7.25 -18.33
N ARG A 32 -3.88 -7.73 -19.26
CA ARG A 32 -3.44 -8.02 -20.63
C ARG A 32 -3.14 -6.77 -21.48
N LEU A 33 -3.64 -5.60 -21.07
CA LEU A 33 -3.26 -4.33 -21.72
C LEU A 33 -1.93 -3.79 -21.14
N GLN A 34 -1.73 -3.94 -19.85
CA GLN A 34 -0.54 -3.53 -19.12
C GLN A 34 -0.14 -4.64 -18.15
N PRO A 35 0.77 -5.55 -18.54
CA PRO A 35 1.27 -6.59 -17.66
C PRO A 35 1.82 -6.00 -16.34
N GLY A 36 1.43 -6.57 -15.23
CA GLY A 36 1.76 -6.11 -13.88
C GLY A 36 0.70 -5.20 -13.24
N LEU A 37 -0.44 -4.95 -13.89
CA LEU A 37 -1.60 -4.34 -13.24
C LEU A 37 -2.22 -5.26 -12.20
N VAL A 38 -2.23 -6.57 -12.45
CA VAL A 38 -2.59 -7.57 -11.44
C VAL A 38 -1.34 -7.97 -10.69
N ASP A 39 -1.21 -7.51 -9.46
CA ASP A 39 -0.13 -7.87 -8.55
C ASP A 39 -0.26 -9.32 -8.08
N SER A 40 -1.46 -9.70 -7.64
CA SER A 40 -1.77 -11.08 -7.27
C SER A 40 -3.19 -11.48 -7.66
N PHE A 41 -3.35 -12.77 -8.01
CA PHE A 41 -4.65 -13.38 -8.25
C PHE A 41 -4.67 -14.79 -7.65
N THR A 42 -5.40 -14.96 -6.57
CA THR A 42 -5.56 -16.23 -5.84
C THR A 42 -6.90 -16.92 -6.10
N GLY A 43 -7.72 -16.34 -7.00
CA GLY A 43 -9.02 -16.87 -7.39
C GLY A 43 -8.96 -18.07 -8.33
N ASP A 44 -10.10 -18.39 -8.93
CA ASP A 44 -10.20 -19.52 -9.84
C ASP A 44 -9.28 -19.36 -11.06
N ARG A 45 -8.28 -20.22 -11.16
CA ARG A 45 -7.33 -20.26 -12.29
C ARG A 45 -8.00 -20.48 -13.64
N ALA A 46 -9.25 -21.02 -13.67
CA ALA A 46 -9.99 -21.16 -14.91
C ALA A 46 -10.37 -19.80 -15.49
N LEU A 47 -10.68 -18.80 -14.66
CA LEU A 47 -10.93 -17.42 -15.11
C LEU A 47 -9.70 -16.83 -15.79
N ARG A 48 -8.51 -16.96 -15.20
CA ARG A 48 -7.25 -16.48 -15.80
C ARG A 48 -7.02 -17.16 -17.14
N ARG A 49 -7.09 -18.51 -17.20
CA ARG A 49 -6.91 -19.25 -18.46
C ARG A 49 -7.93 -18.85 -19.53
N ALA A 50 -9.18 -18.59 -19.14
CA ALA A 50 -10.20 -18.14 -20.08
C ALA A 50 -9.85 -16.78 -20.69
N VAL A 51 -9.42 -15.82 -19.84
CA VAL A 51 -9.00 -14.49 -20.31
C VAL A 51 -7.73 -14.54 -21.17
N ASP A 52 -6.77 -15.41 -20.83
CA ASP A 52 -5.50 -15.50 -21.56
C ASP A 52 -5.67 -15.93 -23.02
N VAL A 53 -6.71 -16.70 -23.34
CA VAL A 53 -7.02 -17.15 -24.73
C VAL A 53 -7.99 -16.23 -25.48
N GLU A 54 -8.57 -15.22 -24.81
CA GLU A 54 -9.41 -14.21 -25.48
C GLU A 54 -8.60 -13.39 -26.50
N PRO A 55 -9.21 -12.78 -27.52
CA PRO A 55 -8.57 -11.71 -28.30
C PRO A 55 -8.05 -10.59 -27.41
N ARG A 56 -7.08 -9.79 -27.87
CA ARG A 56 -6.59 -8.63 -27.12
C ARG A 56 -7.77 -7.72 -26.74
N PRO A 57 -7.95 -7.37 -25.46
CA PRO A 57 -9.06 -6.54 -25.02
C PRO A 57 -9.03 -5.15 -25.65
N HIS A 58 -10.20 -4.62 -26.01
CA HIS A 58 -10.32 -3.26 -26.51
C HIS A 58 -10.59 -2.29 -25.34
N PRO A 59 -9.77 -1.26 -25.10
CA PRO A 59 -9.88 -0.40 -23.92
C PRO A 59 -11.25 0.28 -23.76
N VAL A 60 -11.87 0.72 -24.88
CA VAL A 60 -13.21 1.33 -24.84
C VAL A 60 -14.26 0.34 -24.36
N ALA A 61 -14.18 -0.93 -24.79
CA ALA A 61 -15.11 -1.97 -24.33
C ALA A 61 -14.95 -2.24 -22.81
N LEU A 62 -13.73 -2.24 -22.30
CA LEU A 62 -13.48 -2.36 -20.85
C LEU A 62 -14.00 -1.15 -20.06
N THR A 63 -13.89 0.06 -20.63
CA THR A 63 -14.50 1.27 -20.03
C THR A 63 -16.01 1.12 -19.90
N GLU A 64 -16.69 0.67 -20.95
CA GLU A 64 -18.15 0.45 -20.93
C GLU A 64 -18.55 -0.70 -20.00
N GLN A 65 -17.75 -1.77 -19.93
CA GLN A 65 -17.96 -2.86 -18.98
C GLN A 65 -17.90 -2.35 -17.52
N ALA A 66 -16.86 -1.57 -17.16
CA ALA A 66 -16.76 -0.97 -15.83
C ALA A 66 -17.97 -0.09 -15.49
N ARG A 67 -18.41 0.76 -16.43
CA ARG A 67 -19.59 1.61 -16.26
C ARG A 67 -20.88 0.81 -16.10
N LEU A 68 -21.05 -0.25 -16.88
CA LEU A 68 -22.23 -1.13 -16.78
C LEU A 68 -22.30 -1.76 -15.39
N LEU A 69 -21.20 -2.35 -14.94
CA LEU A 69 -21.12 -2.97 -13.60
C LEU A 69 -21.44 -1.97 -12.49
N ARG A 70 -20.93 -0.75 -12.59
CA ARG A 70 -21.24 0.31 -11.61
C ARG A 70 -22.72 0.69 -11.60
N ARG A 71 -23.38 0.73 -12.76
CA ARG A 71 -24.83 1.02 -12.83
C ARG A 71 -25.69 -0.11 -12.23
N GLU A 72 -25.25 -1.35 -12.36
CA GLU A 72 -25.98 -2.51 -11.88
C GLU A 72 -25.73 -2.80 -10.39
N LEU A 73 -24.54 -2.44 -9.88
CA LEU A 73 -24.08 -2.74 -8.54
C LEU A 73 -25.05 -2.32 -7.40
N PRO A 74 -25.72 -1.15 -7.43
CA PRO A 74 -26.68 -0.80 -6.37
C PRO A 74 -27.81 -1.81 -6.20
N GLY A 75 -28.28 -2.43 -7.29
CA GLY A 75 -29.31 -3.44 -7.29
C GLY A 75 -28.83 -4.87 -7.04
N ALA A 76 -27.51 -5.08 -6.88
CA ALA A 76 -26.94 -6.41 -6.67
C ALA A 76 -27.28 -6.94 -5.27
N ASP A 77 -27.42 -8.28 -5.17
CA ASP A 77 -27.57 -8.97 -3.90
C ASP A 77 -26.18 -9.20 -3.27
N LEU A 78 -25.65 -8.12 -2.69
CA LEU A 78 -24.37 -8.08 -2.00
C LEU A 78 -24.48 -7.20 -0.77
N GLU A 79 -23.71 -7.51 0.27
CA GLU A 79 -23.61 -6.68 1.48
C GLU A 79 -23.11 -5.27 1.16
N PRO A 80 -23.51 -4.25 1.93
CA PRO A 80 -23.15 -2.84 1.69
C PRO A 80 -21.64 -2.60 1.54
N ASP A 81 -20.82 -3.26 2.36
CA ASP A 81 -19.36 -3.11 2.34
C ASP A 81 -18.75 -3.66 1.06
N ARG A 82 -19.26 -4.79 0.56
CA ARG A 82 -18.86 -5.36 -0.72
C ARG A 82 -19.22 -4.45 -1.88
N LYS A 83 -20.44 -3.85 -1.85
CA LYS A 83 -20.83 -2.86 -2.86
C LYS A 83 -19.93 -1.65 -2.84
N ARG A 84 -19.61 -1.12 -1.65
CA ARG A 84 -18.70 0.02 -1.48
C ARG A 84 -17.30 -0.31 -2.03
N PHE A 85 -16.77 -1.48 -1.70
CA PHE A 85 -15.49 -1.95 -2.22
C PHE A 85 -15.50 -2.05 -3.74
N LEU A 86 -16.48 -2.75 -4.32
CA LEU A 86 -16.58 -2.94 -5.76
C LEU A 86 -16.78 -1.62 -6.53
N ASP A 87 -17.63 -0.69 -6.05
CA ASP A 87 -17.83 0.60 -6.70
C ASP A 87 -16.52 1.38 -6.78
N ALA A 88 -15.79 1.48 -5.66
CA ALA A 88 -14.50 2.16 -5.57
C ALA A 88 -13.48 1.56 -6.55
N HIS A 89 -13.40 0.24 -6.64
CA HIS A 89 -12.49 -0.46 -7.56
C HIS A 89 -12.92 -0.33 -9.02
N LEU A 90 -14.21 -0.31 -9.30
CA LEU A 90 -14.74 -0.09 -10.65
C LEU A 90 -14.51 1.34 -11.15
N VAL A 91 -14.51 2.35 -10.26
CA VAL A 91 -14.08 3.73 -10.60
C VAL A 91 -12.62 3.75 -11.06
N ALA A 92 -11.76 3.07 -10.31
CA ALA A 92 -10.34 2.95 -10.66
C ALA A 92 -10.15 2.19 -11.98
N ALA A 93 -10.80 1.03 -12.15
CA ALA A 93 -10.74 0.21 -13.35
C ALA A 93 -11.26 0.97 -14.60
N GLU A 94 -12.36 1.73 -14.47
CA GLU A 94 -12.86 2.61 -15.54
C GLU A 94 -11.80 3.64 -15.93
N THR A 95 -11.17 4.28 -14.96
CA THR A 95 -10.16 5.31 -15.20
C THR A 95 -8.91 4.73 -15.87
N ILE A 96 -8.46 3.54 -15.45
CA ILE A 96 -7.37 2.80 -16.10
C ILE A 96 -7.74 2.51 -17.56
N ALA A 97 -8.93 1.97 -17.81
CA ALA A 97 -9.39 1.64 -19.16
C ALA A 97 -9.52 2.89 -20.06
N ARG A 98 -10.03 4.01 -19.54
CA ARG A 98 -10.10 5.31 -20.24
C ARG A 98 -8.72 5.81 -20.66
N LYS A 99 -7.72 5.69 -19.79
CA LYS A 99 -6.33 6.05 -20.13
C LYS A 99 -5.77 5.20 -21.25
N PHE A 100 -6.01 3.90 -21.24
CA PHE A 100 -5.63 3.01 -22.36
C PHE A 100 -6.40 3.31 -23.65
N ALA A 101 -7.62 3.84 -23.56
CA ALA A 101 -8.38 4.35 -24.70
C ALA A 101 -7.88 5.71 -25.22
N GLY A 102 -6.80 6.26 -24.64
CA GLY A 102 -6.21 7.55 -25.05
C GLY A 102 -6.86 8.78 -24.42
N VAL A 103 -7.77 8.60 -23.47
CA VAL A 103 -8.36 9.74 -22.72
C VAL A 103 -7.30 10.35 -21.80
N ARG A 104 -7.12 11.64 -21.90
CA ARG A 104 -6.24 12.38 -20.99
C ARG A 104 -6.96 12.57 -19.65
N VAL A 105 -6.35 12.05 -18.59
CA VAL A 105 -6.79 12.23 -17.20
C VAL A 105 -5.73 13.05 -16.48
N GLY A 106 -6.12 14.13 -15.81
CA GLY A 106 -5.23 14.95 -14.99
C GLY A 106 -4.65 14.15 -13.82
N PHE A 107 -3.45 14.49 -13.37
CA PHE A 107 -2.77 13.70 -12.32
C PHE A 107 -3.56 13.66 -11.01
N VAL A 108 -4.09 14.79 -10.57
CA VAL A 108 -4.91 14.87 -9.34
C VAL A 108 -6.23 14.08 -9.51
N GLU A 109 -6.89 14.18 -10.68
CA GLU A 109 -8.09 13.39 -11.02
C GLU A 109 -7.77 11.89 -11.01
N GLU A 110 -6.62 11.49 -11.58
CA GLU A 110 -6.16 10.11 -11.60
C GLU A 110 -5.96 9.54 -10.20
N VAL A 111 -5.25 10.28 -9.34
CA VAL A 111 -5.03 9.89 -7.93
C VAL A 111 -6.33 9.76 -7.16
N SER A 112 -7.24 10.74 -7.31
CA SER A 112 -8.55 10.69 -6.65
C SER A 112 -9.39 9.50 -7.11
N ALA A 113 -9.39 9.20 -8.42
CA ALA A 113 -10.12 8.06 -8.97
C ALA A 113 -9.54 6.70 -8.55
N TYR A 114 -8.22 6.61 -8.41
CA TYR A 114 -7.54 5.38 -8.00
C TYR A 114 -7.64 5.12 -6.51
N PHE A 115 -7.48 6.15 -5.69
CA PHE A 115 -7.20 5.99 -4.27
C PHE A 115 -8.22 6.66 -3.34
N GLN A 116 -9.24 7.33 -3.88
CA GLN A 116 -10.26 8.04 -3.11
C GLN A 116 -9.67 9.09 -2.13
N VAL A 117 -8.58 9.73 -2.51
CA VAL A 117 -7.90 10.77 -1.72
C VAL A 117 -7.65 12.02 -2.55
N ASP A 118 -7.66 13.17 -1.87
CA ASP A 118 -7.29 14.44 -2.44
C ASP A 118 -5.84 14.77 -2.05
N ILE A 119 -4.97 14.91 -3.05
CA ILE A 119 -3.57 15.25 -2.81
C ILE A 119 -3.35 16.75 -2.87
N ARG A 120 -2.50 17.22 -1.97
CA ARG A 120 -2.08 18.63 -1.88
C ARG A 120 -0.57 18.69 -1.65
N PRO A 121 0.08 19.80 -2.05
CA PRO A 121 1.46 20.04 -1.71
C PRO A 121 1.68 20.05 -0.20
N GLY A 122 2.81 19.51 0.21
CA GLY A 122 3.25 19.57 1.59
C GLY A 122 3.64 20.99 2.01
N HIS A 123 3.73 21.21 3.31
CA HIS A 123 4.09 22.53 3.84
C HIS A 123 5.61 22.63 4.04
N PRO A 124 6.32 23.61 3.43
CA PRO A 124 7.77 23.74 3.55
C PRO A 124 8.29 23.84 4.98
N ASP A 125 7.50 24.39 5.92
CA ASP A 125 7.91 24.47 7.34
C ASP A 125 7.97 23.08 8.00
N THR A 126 7.19 22.11 7.54
CA THR A 126 7.32 20.71 7.99
C THR A 126 8.68 20.15 7.60
N TYR A 127 9.13 20.43 6.38
CA TYR A 127 10.44 20.00 5.90
C TYR A 127 11.59 20.71 6.63
N ARG A 128 11.45 22.02 6.90
CA ARG A 128 12.43 22.77 7.69
C ARG A 128 12.54 22.23 9.12
N ARG A 129 11.41 21.89 9.76
CA ARG A 129 11.44 21.26 11.09
C ARG A 129 12.10 19.88 11.06
N ALA A 130 11.83 19.07 10.04
CA ALA A 130 12.49 17.78 9.88
C ALA A 130 14.01 17.95 9.72
N HIS A 131 14.45 18.94 8.91
CA HIS A 131 15.89 19.26 8.78
C HIS A 131 16.50 19.75 10.09
N ALA A 132 15.82 20.61 10.83
CA ALA A 132 16.30 21.07 12.15
C ALA A 132 16.46 19.92 13.15
N ASN A 133 15.48 19.01 13.20
CA ASN A 133 15.56 17.83 14.04
C ASN A 133 16.73 16.91 13.64
N LEU A 134 16.94 16.71 12.35
CA LEU A 134 18.08 15.92 11.85
C LEU A 134 19.42 16.61 12.16
N ASP A 135 19.49 17.94 12.07
CA ASP A 135 20.69 18.73 12.40
C ASP A 135 21.12 18.57 13.85
N GLU A 136 20.15 18.55 14.77
CA GLU A 136 20.36 18.27 16.19
C GLU A 136 20.79 16.82 16.48
N LEU A 137 20.22 15.85 15.73
CA LEU A 137 20.49 14.43 15.92
C LEU A 137 21.84 13.99 15.35
N LEU A 138 22.32 14.69 14.34
CA LEU A 138 23.54 14.36 13.60
C LEU A 138 24.54 15.54 13.71
N PRO A 139 25.08 15.85 14.90
CA PRO A 139 26.01 16.94 15.07
C PRO A 139 27.37 16.65 14.37
N GLY A 140 28.07 17.68 13.96
CA GLY A 140 29.41 17.55 13.36
C GLY A 140 29.71 18.59 12.29
N PRO A 141 30.88 18.56 11.70
CA PRO A 141 31.27 19.44 10.59
C PRO A 141 30.54 19.08 9.29
N GLY A 142 30.50 20.02 8.35
CA GLY A 142 29.89 19.84 7.05
C GLY A 142 28.38 20.16 7.01
N THR A 143 27.81 20.03 5.83
CA THR A 143 26.38 20.23 5.61
C THR A 143 25.55 19.09 6.20
N LEU A 144 24.27 19.35 6.50
CA LEU A 144 23.37 18.30 6.98
C LEU A 144 23.28 17.11 6.00
N ALA A 145 23.32 17.38 4.69
CA ALA A 145 23.29 16.32 3.66
C ALA A 145 24.53 15.41 3.75
N GLU A 146 25.71 15.98 3.96
CA GLU A 146 26.95 15.21 4.14
C GLU A 146 26.89 14.37 5.42
N ARG A 147 26.54 14.97 6.55
CA ARG A 147 26.41 14.24 7.85
C ARG A 147 25.38 13.11 7.78
N LEU A 148 24.25 13.34 7.12
CA LEU A 148 23.25 12.28 6.92
C LEU A 148 23.76 11.18 5.95
N ALA A 149 24.57 11.55 4.95
CA ALA A 149 25.19 10.57 4.05
C ALA A 149 26.20 9.71 4.82
N ASP A 150 27.06 10.32 5.65
CA ASP A 150 28.02 9.60 6.50
C ASP A 150 27.31 8.68 7.50
N HIS A 151 26.24 9.15 8.16
CA HIS A 151 25.42 8.34 9.05
C HIS A 151 24.84 7.12 8.30
N ARG A 152 24.33 7.30 7.08
CA ARG A 152 23.81 6.21 6.25
C ARG A 152 24.86 5.17 5.89
N VAL A 153 26.10 5.57 5.66
CA VAL A 153 27.22 4.65 5.39
C VAL A 153 27.56 3.81 6.62
N LEU A 154 27.57 4.42 7.80
CA LEU A 154 27.81 3.71 9.06
C LEU A 154 26.69 2.73 9.43
N ASP A 155 25.47 3.03 8.99
CA ASP A 155 24.26 2.22 9.22
C ASP A 155 24.06 1.12 8.18
N GLU A 156 24.96 1.00 7.18
CA GLU A 156 24.80 0.04 6.08
C GLU A 156 25.04 -1.40 6.53
N VAL A 157 24.13 -2.30 6.14
CA VAL A 157 24.30 -3.76 6.34
C VAL A 157 25.26 -4.31 5.30
N PRO A 158 26.36 -4.96 5.70
CA PRO A 158 27.26 -5.58 4.74
C PRO A 158 26.50 -6.59 3.85
N PRO A 159 26.68 -6.57 2.50
CA PRO A 159 25.90 -7.42 1.57
C PRO A 159 25.88 -8.91 1.95
N ARG A 160 27.01 -9.44 2.44
CA ARG A 160 27.12 -10.82 2.93
C ARG A 160 26.25 -11.15 4.14
N ARG A 161 25.81 -10.12 4.89
CA ARG A 161 24.97 -10.26 6.10
C ARG A 161 23.49 -10.04 5.79
N LEU A 162 23.16 -9.42 4.66
CA LEU A 162 21.78 -9.00 4.33
C LEU A 162 20.78 -10.14 4.51
N LYS A 163 21.02 -11.30 3.91
CA LYS A 163 20.10 -12.44 3.99
C LYS A 163 19.87 -12.89 5.44
N ALA A 164 20.94 -13.03 6.23
CA ALA A 164 20.83 -13.43 7.63
C ALA A 164 20.07 -12.42 8.46
N THR A 165 20.31 -11.12 8.22
CA THR A 165 19.62 -10.01 8.90
C THR A 165 18.13 -10.00 8.59
N VAL A 166 17.75 -10.14 7.32
CA VAL A 166 16.34 -10.23 6.89
C VAL A 166 15.65 -11.41 7.56
N HIS A 167 16.28 -12.60 7.58
CA HIS A 167 15.71 -13.78 8.23
C HIS A 167 15.53 -13.61 9.74
N ALA A 168 16.49 -13.01 10.45
CA ALA A 168 16.41 -12.80 11.89
C ALA A 168 15.27 -11.83 12.23
N LEU A 169 15.19 -10.69 11.53
CA LEU A 169 14.11 -9.73 11.68
C LEU A 169 12.74 -10.34 11.37
N SER A 170 12.64 -11.08 10.27
CA SER A 170 11.43 -11.77 9.86
C SER A 170 10.96 -12.79 10.91
N SER A 171 11.86 -13.58 11.45
CA SER A 171 11.54 -14.55 12.51
C SER A 171 10.99 -13.86 13.75
N ALA A 172 11.66 -12.80 14.21
CA ALA A 172 11.24 -12.04 15.39
C ALA A 172 9.89 -11.32 15.20
N LEU A 173 9.64 -10.79 14.00
CA LEU A 173 8.35 -10.18 13.66
C LEU A 173 7.25 -11.23 13.53
N ARG A 174 7.52 -12.37 12.89
CA ARG A 174 6.59 -13.49 12.75
C ARG A 174 6.09 -13.99 14.11
N ASP A 175 7.00 -14.16 15.07
CA ASP A 175 6.64 -14.61 16.41
C ASP A 175 5.67 -13.62 17.10
N ARG A 176 5.93 -12.31 16.97
CA ARG A 176 5.04 -11.27 17.50
C ARG A 176 3.67 -11.25 16.81
N VAL A 177 3.66 -11.39 15.48
CA VAL A 177 2.42 -11.41 14.68
C VAL A 177 1.59 -12.64 14.98
N ARG A 178 2.20 -13.81 15.08
CA ARG A 178 1.48 -15.06 15.43
C ARG A 178 0.84 -15.03 16.81
N GLN A 179 1.43 -14.34 17.76
CA GLN A 179 0.85 -14.16 19.09
C GLN A 179 -0.41 -13.27 19.10
N ARG A 180 -0.58 -12.41 18.09
CA ARG A 180 -1.63 -11.38 18.06
C ARG A 180 -2.65 -11.56 16.96
N PHE A 181 -2.23 -12.08 15.80
CA PHE A 181 -3.03 -12.11 14.56
C PHE A 181 -3.16 -13.53 14.01
N GLU A 182 -3.78 -14.42 14.60
CA GLU A 182 -4.09 -15.80 14.19
C GLU A 182 -3.79 -16.13 12.71
N LEU A 183 -2.50 -16.28 12.37
CA LEU A 183 -2.08 -16.67 11.03
C LEU A 183 -2.27 -18.18 10.82
N PRO A 184 -2.52 -18.63 9.58
CA PRO A 184 -2.50 -20.05 9.24
C PRO A 184 -1.20 -20.71 9.68
N SER A 185 -1.26 -21.90 10.27
CA SER A 185 -0.08 -22.60 10.79
C SER A 185 0.92 -22.96 9.68
N ASN A 186 0.44 -23.10 8.45
CA ASN A 186 1.21 -23.46 7.25
C ASN A 186 1.62 -22.23 6.40
N GLU A 187 1.47 -21.00 6.93
CA GLU A 187 1.97 -19.82 6.22
C GLU A 187 3.50 -19.81 6.11
N VAL A 188 3.99 -19.35 4.96
CA VAL A 188 5.43 -19.35 4.65
C VAL A 188 5.82 -18.10 3.87
N VAL A 189 6.92 -17.46 4.30
CA VAL A 189 7.63 -16.45 3.52
C VAL A 189 9.00 -16.98 3.15
N GLU A 190 9.29 -17.01 1.85
CA GLU A 190 10.61 -17.32 1.30
C GLU A 190 11.30 -15.99 0.91
N TYR A 191 12.54 -15.80 1.35
CA TYR A 191 13.34 -14.62 1.01
C TYR A 191 14.40 -14.93 -0.03
N GLU A 192 14.44 -14.09 -1.08
CA GLU A 192 15.51 -14.10 -2.07
C GLU A 192 16.20 -12.73 -2.15
N VAL A 193 17.50 -12.75 -2.40
CA VAL A 193 18.28 -11.54 -2.67
C VAL A 193 18.47 -11.43 -4.17
N VAL A 194 18.06 -10.31 -4.74
CA VAL A 194 18.07 -10.04 -6.18
C VAL A 194 18.84 -8.77 -6.49
N THR A 195 19.15 -8.55 -7.76
CA THR A 195 19.78 -7.35 -8.30
C THR A 195 18.99 -6.80 -9.48
N ASP A 196 19.31 -5.59 -9.92
CA ASP A 196 18.74 -4.96 -11.12
C ASP A 196 17.20 -4.82 -11.06
N LYS A 197 16.73 -4.30 -9.93
CA LYS A 197 15.30 -4.00 -9.70
C LYS A 197 15.08 -2.52 -9.40
N PRO A 198 13.93 -1.94 -9.80
CA PRO A 198 13.61 -0.54 -9.51
C PRO A 198 13.20 -0.29 -8.05
N TRP A 199 12.87 -1.33 -7.29
CA TRP A 199 12.38 -1.30 -5.91
C TRP A 199 13.40 -1.89 -4.92
N SER A 200 13.23 -1.63 -3.63
CA SER A 200 14.09 -2.13 -2.54
C SER A 200 13.68 -3.51 -2.01
N GLY A 201 12.40 -3.76 -1.94
CA GLY A 201 11.77 -5.03 -1.63
C GLY A 201 10.49 -5.19 -2.44
N PHE A 202 10.02 -6.42 -2.59
CA PHE A 202 8.75 -6.73 -3.23
C PHE A 202 8.21 -8.08 -2.74
N ASN A 203 6.93 -8.11 -2.40
CA ASN A 203 6.24 -9.32 -2.02
C ASN A 203 5.46 -9.90 -3.21
N TYR A 204 5.82 -11.09 -3.62
CA TYR A 204 5.03 -11.89 -4.55
C TYR A 204 4.14 -12.85 -3.76
N TYR A 205 2.86 -12.54 -3.61
CA TYR A 205 1.92 -13.46 -2.98
C TYR A 205 1.50 -14.56 -3.95
N LEU A 206 1.74 -15.82 -3.57
CA LEU A 206 1.56 -16.99 -4.44
C LEU A 206 0.23 -17.73 -4.20
N GLY A 207 -0.56 -17.25 -3.22
CA GLY A 207 -1.74 -17.96 -2.73
C GLY A 207 -1.39 -19.13 -1.82
N GLY A 208 -2.39 -19.69 -1.14
CA GLY A 208 -2.19 -20.78 -0.20
C GLY A 208 -1.28 -20.38 0.97
N PHE A 209 -1.34 -19.15 1.39
CA PHE A 209 -0.61 -18.56 2.52
C PHE A 209 0.91 -18.52 2.31
N ARG A 210 1.35 -18.37 1.06
CA ARG A 210 2.78 -18.35 0.69
C ARG A 210 3.15 -17.07 0.00
N SER A 211 4.28 -16.47 0.42
CA SER A 211 4.92 -15.35 -0.26
C SER A 211 6.36 -15.66 -0.60
N ARG A 212 6.82 -15.05 -1.69
CA ARG A 212 8.23 -14.89 -2.02
C ARG A 212 8.56 -13.42 -1.91
N VAL A 213 9.42 -13.05 -0.98
CA VAL A 213 9.88 -11.67 -0.78
C VAL A 213 11.27 -11.51 -1.38
N ALA A 214 11.37 -10.66 -2.39
CA ALA A 214 12.63 -10.33 -3.05
C ALA A 214 13.21 -9.03 -2.48
N ILE A 215 14.49 -9.05 -2.07
CA ILE A 215 15.21 -7.90 -1.53
C ILE A 215 16.31 -7.50 -2.52
N ASN A 216 16.29 -6.25 -3.00
CA ASN A 216 17.25 -5.78 -3.99
C ASN A 216 18.56 -5.32 -3.33
N ALA A 217 19.64 -6.08 -3.55
CA ALA A 217 20.96 -5.82 -2.96
C ALA A 217 21.66 -4.56 -3.49
N ASP A 218 21.24 -4.03 -4.65
CA ASP A 218 21.94 -2.89 -5.29
C ASP A 218 21.72 -1.55 -4.58
N LEU A 219 20.75 -1.47 -3.68
CA LEU A 219 20.33 -0.20 -3.08
C LEU A 219 21.05 0.16 -1.78
N GLY A 220 21.90 -0.73 -1.24
CA GLY A 220 22.54 -0.52 0.06
C GLY A 220 21.50 -0.44 1.18
N HIS A 221 21.25 -1.57 1.87
CA HIS A 221 20.28 -1.61 2.96
C HIS A 221 20.89 -1.14 4.26
N ARG A 222 20.14 -0.33 5.00
CA ARG A 222 20.53 0.20 6.31
C ARG A 222 19.92 -0.64 7.42
N MET A 223 20.64 -0.79 8.53
CA MET A 223 20.15 -1.46 9.73
C MET A 223 18.89 -0.79 10.28
N SER A 224 18.78 0.54 10.18
CA SER A 224 17.60 1.32 10.56
C SER A 224 16.38 1.08 9.66
N ASN A 225 16.59 0.78 8.38
CA ASN A 225 15.51 0.63 7.41
C ASN A 225 15.00 -0.80 7.27
N LEU A 226 15.87 -1.82 7.48
CA LEU A 226 15.48 -3.22 7.30
C LEU A 226 14.32 -3.68 8.19
N PRO A 227 14.19 -3.25 9.47
CA PRO A 227 13.03 -3.59 10.28
C PRO A 227 11.71 -3.14 9.64
N HIS A 228 11.68 -1.92 9.09
CA HIS A 228 10.52 -1.39 8.37
C HIS A 228 10.25 -2.17 7.08
N LEU A 229 11.28 -2.41 6.26
CA LEU A 229 11.15 -3.15 5.01
C LEU A 229 10.63 -4.57 5.25
N VAL A 230 11.19 -5.29 6.21
CA VAL A 230 10.76 -6.67 6.51
C VAL A 230 9.34 -6.68 7.10
N ALA A 231 8.99 -5.71 7.95
CA ALA A 231 7.63 -5.57 8.45
C ALA A 231 6.64 -5.27 7.31
N HIS A 232 7.00 -4.38 6.40
CA HIS A 232 6.22 -3.98 5.24
C HIS A 232 5.93 -5.17 4.31
N GLU A 233 6.98 -5.88 3.91
CA GLU A 233 6.83 -6.97 2.94
C GLU A 233 6.21 -8.23 3.55
N SER A 234 6.36 -8.45 4.87
CA SER A 234 5.95 -9.71 5.46
C SER A 234 5.07 -9.58 6.72
N TYR A 235 5.63 -9.30 7.88
CA TYR A 235 4.96 -9.41 9.18
C TYR A 235 4.98 -8.08 9.96
N PRO A 236 3.86 -7.36 10.07
CA PRO A 236 2.47 -7.68 9.75
C PRO A 236 1.97 -7.14 8.40
N GLY A 237 2.84 -6.73 7.49
CA GLY A 237 2.49 -6.09 6.22
C GLY A 237 1.86 -7.04 5.18
N HIS A 238 2.29 -6.91 3.93
CA HIS A 238 1.64 -7.53 2.77
C HIS A 238 1.38 -9.04 2.91
N HIS A 239 2.37 -9.84 3.36
CA HIS A 239 2.15 -11.27 3.55
C HIS A 239 1.02 -11.56 4.56
N THR A 240 1.04 -10.88 5.69
CA THR A 240 0.02 -11.05 6.74
C THR A 240 -1.36 -10.62 6.24
N GLU A 241 -1.44 -9.50 5.54
CA GLU A 241 -2.67 -9.00 4.92
C GLU A 241 -3.27 -10.04 3.96
N HIS A 242 -2.48 -10.52 3.02
CA HIS A 242 -2.93 -11.53 2.06
C HIS A 242 -3.41 -12.81 2.75
N CYS A 243 -2.65 -13.33 3.74
CA CYS A 243 -3.06 -14.52 4.48
C CYS A 243 -4.40 -14.32 5.21
N ARG A 244 -4.57 -13.18 5.90
CA ARG A 244 -5.80 -12.87 6.64
C ARG A 244 -6.99 -12.72 5.70
N LYS A 245 -6.84 -11.99 4.60
CA LYS A 245 -7.89 -11.81 3.59
C LYS A 245 -8.25 -13.13 2.90
N GLU A 246 -7.27 -13.97 2.56
CA GLU A 246 -7.52 -15.29 1.96
C GLU A 246 -8.32 -16.20 2.90
N VAL A 247 -7.98 -16.24 4.19
CA VAL A 247 -8.74 -17.01 5.19
C VAL A 247 -10.10 -16.41 5.47
N GLY A 248 -10.12 -15.11 5.77
CA GLY A 248 -11.31 -14.42 6.31
C GLY A 248 -12.31 -14.05 5.22
N LEU A 249 -11.88 -13.19 4.31
CA LEU A 249 -12.77 -12.62 3.29
C LEU A 249 -13.07 -13.64 2.18
N VAL A 250 -12.05 -14.24 1.59
CA VAL A 250 -12.23 -15.18 0.47
C VAL A 250 -12.78 -16.52 0.97
N GLY A 251 -12.11 -17.13 1.97
CA GLY A 251 -12.43 -18.49 2.39
C GLY A 251 -13.68 -18.59 3.25
N LYS A 252 -13.81 -17.77 4.30
CA LYS A 252 -14.95 -17.87 5.24
C LYS A 252 -16.18 -17.10 4.78
N ARG A 253 -16.00 -15.90 4.18
CA ARG A 253 -17.12 -15.04 3.78
C ARG A 253 -17.51 -15.16 2.30
N GLY A 254 -16.69 -15.83 1.46
CA GLY A 254 -16.96 -16.00 0.03
C GLY A 254 -16.81 -14.71 -0.80
N HIS A 255 -16.04 -13.72 -0.31
CA HIS A 255 -15.79 -12.46 -1.01
C HIS A 255 -14.74 -12.68 -2.12
N ALA A 256 -15.15 -13.32 -3.22
CA ALA A 256 -14.24 -13.70 -4.30
C ALA A 256 -13.52 -12.50 -4.94
N GLU A 257 -14.10 -11.30 -4.92
CA GLU A 257 -13.46 -10.05 -5.35
C GLU A 257 -12.14 -9.76 -4.65
N GLN A 258 -11.98 -10.22 -3.40
CA GLN A 258 -10.75 -10.06 -2.63
C GLN A 258 -9.60 -10.98 -3.09
N SER A 259 -9.87 -11.91 -3.99
CA SER A 259 -8.85 -12.78 -4.59
C SER A 259 -8.04 -12.09 -5.69
N LEU A 260 -8.41 -10.89 -6.11
CA LEU A 260 -7.73 -10.07 -7.10
C LEU A 260 -7.13 -8.83 -6.43
N PHE A 261 -5.80 -8.67 -6.52
CA PHE A 261 -5.13 -7.44 -6.15
C PHE A 261 -4.76 -6.68 -7.43
N LEU A 262 -5.46 -5.59 -7.69
CA LEU A 262 -5.25 -4.76 -8.87
C LEU A 262 -4.53 -3.47 -8.48
N ILE A 263 -3.37 -3.20 -9.10
CA ILE A 263 -2.57 -1.99 -8.87
C ILE A 263 -3.37 -0.74 -9.31
N ASN A 264 -3.11 0.38 -8.65
CA ASN A 264 -3.83 1.64 -8.86
C ASN A 264 -5.32 1.55 -8.51
N THR A 265 -5.62 0.89 -7.41
CA THR A 265 -6.96 0.81 -6.83
C THR A 265 -6.96 1.25 -5.36
N PRO A 266 -8.12 1.52 -4.77
CA PRO A 266 -8.23 1.86 -3.35
C PRO A 266 -7.54 0.87 -2.41
N GLN A 267 -7.54 -0.42 -2.76
CA GLN A 267 -6.85 -1.46 -2.00
C GLN A 267 -5.34 -1.20 -1.88
N CYS A 268 -4.69 -0.67 -2.93
CA CYS A 268 -3.27 -0.35 -2.87
C CYS A 268 -2.96 0.71 -1.81
N LEU A 269 -3.76 1.78 -1.73
CA LEU A 269 -3.54 2.82 -0.72
C LEU A 269 -3.68 2.26 0.69
N MET A 270 -4.67 1.40 0.90
CA MET A 270 -4.90 0.73 2.19
C MET A 270 -3.74 -0.19 2.54
N ALA A 271 -3.31 -1.05 1.61
CA ALA A 271 -2.23 -2.01 1.79
C ALA A 271 -0.90 -1.32 2.09
N GLU A 272 -0.53 -0.28 1.32
CA GLU A 272 0.70 0.48 1.54
C GLU A 272 0.68 1.25 2.86
N GLY A 273 -0.41 1.94 3.16
CA GLY A 273 -0.55 2.68 4.42
C GLY A 273 -0.46 1.77 5.64
N MET A 274 -1.07 0.59 5.56
CA MET A 274 -1.01 -0.42 6.60
C MET A 274 0.39 -1.04 6.73
N ALA A 275 1.02 -1.42 5.62
CA ALA A 275 2.34 -2.04 5.61
C ALA A 275 3.42 -1.11 6.18
N GLU A 276 3.40 0.18 5.81
CA GLU A 276 4.30 1.22 6.36
C GLU A 276 4.15 1.41 7.88
N LEU A 277 2.96 1.21 8.42
CA LEU A 277 2.69 1.32 9.85
C LEU A 277 2.84 -0.01 10.61
N GLY A 278 3.15 -1.09 9.91
CA GLY A 278 3.20 -2.45 10.45
C GLY A 278 4.20 -2.60 11.60
N LEU A 279 5.42 -2.12 11.45
CA LEU A 279 6.43 -2.19 12.51
C LEU A 279 5.95 -1.46 13.79
N HIS A 280 5.33 -0.29 13.60
CA HIS A 280 4.77 0.46 14.72
C HIS A 280 3.60 -0.28 15.39
N ALA A 281 2.77 -0.98 14.61
CA ALA A 281 1.62 -1.72 15.15
C ALA A 281 2.02 -2.93 16.01
N VAL A 282 3.13 -3.60 15.73
CA VAL A 282 3.53 -4.85 16.43
C VAL A 282 4.72 -4.69 17.37
N VAL A 283 5.61 -3.73 17.14
CA VAL A 283 6.74 -3.44 18.01
C VAL A 283 6.49 -2.16 18.80
N GLY A 284 6.00 -1.10 18.13
CA GLY A 284 5.71 0.19 18.76
C GLY A 284 6.94 1.08 18.93
N ALA A 285 6.84 2.06 19.84
CA ALA A 285 7.95 2.89 20.23
C ALA A 285 9.06 2.05 20.88
N GLY A 286 10.31 2.38 20.62
CA GLY A 286 11.47 1.59 21.04
C GLY A 286 11.85 0.48 20.05
N TRP A 287 11.27 0.48 18.84
CA TRP A 287 11.63 -0.48 17.79
C TRP A 287 13.13 -0.43 17.46
N GLY A 288 13.77 0.72 17.62
CA GLY A 288 15.20 0.86 17.38
C GLY A 288 16.03 -0.01 18.33
N ARG A 289 15.72 0.00 19.64
CA ARG A 289 16.40 -0.86 20.63
C ARG A 289 16.12 -2.35 20.37
N TRP A 290 14.88 -2.69 20.04
CA TRP A 290 14.52 -4.05 19.66
C TRP A 290 15.31 -4.53 18.42
N ALA A 291 15.49 -3.68 17.42
CA ALA A 291 16.28 -4.01 16.23
C ALA A 291 17.79 -4.11 16.58
N GLU A 292 18.30 -3.23 17.44
CA GLU A 292 19.69 -3.24 17.91
C GLU A 292 20.06 -4.57 18.58
N GLU A 293 19.17 -5.14 19.41
CA GLU A 293 19.39 -6.46 20.03
C GLU A 293 19.55 -7.55 18.97
N ILE A 294 18.67 -7.57 17.94
CA ILE A 294 18.74 -8.55 16.83
C ILE A 294 20.03 -8.34 16.02
N MET A 295 20.42 -7.10 15.75
CA MET A 295 21.65 -6.78 15.03
C MET A 295 22.88 -7.22 15.82
N ALA A 296 22.88 -7.02 17.14
CA ALA A 296 23.98 -7.44 18.02
C ALA A 296 24.20 -8.97 18.00
N ASP A 297 23.12 -9.75 18.01
CA ASP A 297 23.20 -11.22 17.88
C ASP A 297 23.83 -11.66 16.54
N LEU A 298 23.74 -10.82 15.53
CA LEU A 298 24.37 -11.03 14.23
C LEU A 298 25.78 -10.42 14.14
N GLY A 299 26.31 -9.84 15.24
CA GLY A 299 27.60 -9.16 15.25
C GLY A 299 27.63 -7.86 14.45
N LEU A 300 26.48 -7.20 14.29
CA LEU A 300 26.32 -5.88 13.70
C LEU A 300 26.17 -4.84 14.83
N ARG A 301 26.71 -3.65 14.64
CA ARG A 301 26.59 -2.54 15.59
C ARG A 301 25.62 -1.51 15.05
N MET A 302 24.50 -1.35 15.72
CA MET A 302 23.48 -0.36 15.44
C MET A 302 23.29 0.52 16.67
N GLU A 303 23.09 1.82 16.49
CA GLU A 303 22.66 2.74 17.55
C GLU A 303 21.15 2.88 17.48
N GLY A 304 20.42 1.93 18.07
CA GLY A 304 18.98 1.77 17.85
C GLY A 304 18.14 2.98 18.21
N GLU A 305 18.42 3.63 19.34
CA GLU A 305 17.71 4.83 19.76
C GLU A 305 17.92 6.00 18.79
N LEU A 306 19.17 6.22 18.35
CA LEU A 306 19.49 7.25 17.36
C LEU A 306 18.82 6.94 16.03
N ALA A 307 18.89 5.69 15.57
CA ALA A 307 18.26 5.25 14.34
C ALA A 307 16.74 5.52 14.33
N GLU A 308 16.05 5.18 15.42
CA GLU A 308 14.61 5.45 15.55
C GLU A 308 14.30 6.96 15.50
N ARG A 309 15.09 7.78 16.18
CA ARG A 309 14.91 9.25 16.18
C ARG A 309 15.18 9.85 14.79
N VAL A 310 16.20 9.36 14.07
CA VAL A 310 16.52 9.80 12.70
C VAL A 310 15.41 9.40 11.72
N GLU A 311 14.93 8.16 11.76
CA GLU A 311 13.83 7.73 10.88
C GLU A 311 12.52 8.49 11.20
N ASN A 312 12.24 8.76 12.47
CA ASN A 312 11.11 9.61 12.87
C ASN A 312 11.23 11.05 12.32
N ALA A 313 12.43 11.63 12.34
CA ALA A 313 12.66 12.96 11.73
C ALA A 313 12.51 12.92 10.20
N LEU A 314 13.02 11.86 9.52
CA LEU A 314 12.89 11.65 8.07
C LEU A 314 11.43 11.46 7.65
N SER A 315 10.56 10.93 8.50
CA SER A 315 9.13 10.77 8.21
C SER A 315 8.44 12.11 7.92
N GLY A 316 8.94 13.23 8.48
CA GLY A 316 8.49 14.57 8.16
C GLY A 316 8.75 15.01 6.71
N LEU A 317 9.58 14.28 5.96
CA LEU A 317 9.90 14.54 4.55
C LEU A 317 9.10 13.66 3.57
N LEU A 318 8.20 12.83 4.08
CA LEU A 318 7.47 11.83 3.26
C LEU A 318 6.72 12.48 2.08
N THR A 319 6.07 13.63 2.31
CA THR A 319 5.26 14.34 1.30
C THR A 319 6.12 14.93 0.16
N VAL A 320 7.43 15.09 0.32
CA VAL A 320 8.32 15.63 -0.72
C VAL A 320 8.23 14.86 -2.04
N ARG A 321 8.03 13.55 -1.98
CA ARG A 321 7.87 12.72 -3.20
C ARG A 321 6.55 13.01 -3.92
N GLN A 322 5.49 13.24 -3.17
CA GLN A 322 4.19 13.64 -3.72
C GLN A 322 4.25 15.05 -4.33
N ASP A 323 4.97 15.98 -3.69
CA ASP A 323 5.21 17.30 -4.24
C ASP A 323 5.96 17.23 -5.58
N ALA A 324 7.00 16.38 -5.65
CA ALA A 324 7.74 16.15 -6.89
C ALA A 324 6.83 15.59 -8.00
N ALA A 325 5.91 14.68 -7.68
CA ALA A 325 4.93 14.17 -8.63
C ALA A 325 3.95 15.27 -9.09
N LEU A 326 3.46 16.12 -8.17
CA LEU A 326 2.63 17.28 -8.50
C LEU A 326 3.38 18.30 -9.36
N MET A 327 4.66 18.57 -9.06
CA MET A 327 5.50 19.44 -9.89
C MET A 327 5.60 18.91 -11.33
N LEU A 328 5.88 17.60 -11.47
CA LEU A 328 6.11 16.97 -12.77
C LEU A 328 4.82 16.89 -13.60
N HIS A 329 3.71 16.41 -13.01
CA HIS A 329 2.53 16.02 -13.76
C HIS A 329 1.41 17.07 -13.79
N ASP A 330 1.25 17.85 -12.72
CA ASP A 330 0.22 18.87 -12.61
C ASP A 330 0.75 20.25 -13.07
N ARG A 331 1.91 20.66 -12.53
CA ARG A 331 2.51 21.96 -12.84
C ARG A 331 3.42 21.94 -14.07
N ARG A 332 3.74 20.75 -14.62
CA ARG A 332 4.63 20.57 -15.78
C ARG A 332 6.00 21.21 -15.60
N ALA A 333 6.54 21.15 -14.39
CA ALA A 333 7.87 21.64 -14.09
C ALA A 333 8.93 20.88 -14.92
N HIS A 334 10.05 21.57 -15.18
CA HIS A 334 11.16 20.90 -15.86
C HIS A 334 11.70 19.75 -15.00
N PRO A 335 12.07 18.60 -15.58
CA PRO A 335 12.59 17.46 -14.81
C PRO A 335 13.79 17.81 -13.90
N ASP A 336 14.67 18.70 -14.32
CA ASP A 336 15.83 19.12 -13.50
C ASP A 336 15.38 19.93 -12.27
N ASP A 337 14.35 20.78 -12.37
CA ASP A 337 13.79 21.49 -11.21
C ASP A 337 13.21 20.50 -10.18
N VAL A 338 12.63 19.38 -10.64
CA VAL A 338 12.12 18.31 -9.78
C VAL A 338 13.27 17.56 -9.11
N VAL A 339 14.36 17.32 -9.84
CA VAL A 339 15.59 16.71 -9.29
C VAL A 339 16.16 17.60 -8.19
N ASP A 340 16.32 18.91 -8.45
CA ASP A 340 16.84 19.87 -7.47
C ASP A 340 15.95 19.94 -6.21
N TYR A 341 14.62 19.90 -6.41
CA TYR A 341 13.65 19.84 -5.31
C TYR A 341 13.83 18.59 -4.43
N LEU A 342 13.98 17.41 -5.07
CA LEU A 342 14.23 16.15 -4.38
C LEU A 342 15.56 16.16 -3.64
N CYS A 343 16.64 16.63 -4.28
CA CYS A 343 17.96 16.75 -3.66
C CYS A 343 17.92 17.64 -2.40
N ARG A 344 17.30 18.81 -2.55
CA ARG A 344 17.19 19.80 -1.49
C ARG A 344 16.47 19.26 -0.26
N TRP A 345 15.26 18.69 -0.45
CA TRP A 345 14.39 18.35 0.67
C TRP A 345 14.63 16.94 1.22
N LEU A 346 14.98 15.96 0.37
CA LEU A 346 15.27 14.60 0.84
C LEU A 346 16.73 14.40 1.25
N LEU A 347 17.59 15.41 1.09
CA LEU A 347 19.01 15.33 1.40
C LEU A 347 19.66 14.11 0.73
N VAL A 348 19.40 13.94 -0.56
CA VAL A 348 19.90 12.82 -1.36
C VAL A 348 20.78 13.32 -2.51
N PRO A 349 21.76 12.51 -2.96
CA PRO A 349 22.57 12.87 -4.11
C PRO A 349 21.71 12.84 -5.41
N GLU A 350 22.13 13.63 -6.40
CA GLU A 350 21.46 13.79 -7.69
C GLU A 350 21.14 12.44 -8.37
N ARG A 351 22.09 11.51 -8.35
CA ARG A 351 21.87 10.16 -8.91
C ARG A 351 20.63 9.48 -8.32
N ARG A 352 20.40 9.62 -7.01
CA ARG A 352 19.22 9.03 -6.34
C ARG A 352 17.95 9.80 -6.66
N ALA A 353 18.02 11.13 -6.73
CA ALA A 353 16.87 11.96 -7.15
C ALA A 353 16.45 11.64 -8.58
N ARG A 354 17.39 11.47 -9.52
CA ARG A 354 17.10 11.04 -10.91
C ARG A 354 16.52 9.62 -10.98
N HIS A 355 16.93 8.72 -10.09
CA HIS A 355 16.29 7.41 -9.98
C HIS A 355 14.83 7.52 -9.52
N MET A 356 14.54 8.34 -8.51
CA MET A 356 13.17 8.64 -8.06
C MET A 356 12.34 9.27 -9.18
N LEU A 357 12.91 10.20 -9.92
CA LEU A 357 12.23 10.84 -11.06
C LEU A 357 11.77 9.84 -12.12
N ARG A 358 12.57 8.79 -12.40
CA ARG A 358 12.16 7.73 -13.35
C ARG A 358 10.91 6.99 -12.85
N PHE A 359 10.83 6.67 -11.55
CA PHE A 359 9.65 6.06 -10.95
C PHE A 359 8.44 6.99 -11.03
N LEU A 360 8.61 8.28 -10.71
CA LEU A 360 7.56 9.29 -10.81
C LEU A 360 7.09 9.52 -12.25
N GLY A 361 7.95 9.30 -13.25
CA GLY A 361 7.62 9.46 -14.67
C GLY A 361 6.97 8.23 -15.31
N ASP A 362 6.98 7.10 -14.65
CA ASP A 362 6.45 5.84 -15.19
C ASP A 362 4.90 5.85 -15.23
N PRO A 363 4.26 5.53 -16.35
CA PRO A 363 2.80 5.56 -16.50
C PRO A 363 2.05 4.66 -15.51
N LEU A 364 2.63 3.54 -15.08
CA LEU A 364 2.03 2.62 -14.11
C LEU A 364 2.22 3.13 -12.68
N TRP A 365 3.42 3.68 -12.36
CA TRP A 365 3.85 3.97 -10.99
C TRP A 365 3.69 5.43 -10.58
N ARG A 366 3.45 6.36 -11.52
CA ARG A 366 3.42 7.80 -11.22
C ARG A 366 2.42 8.18 -10.13
N ALA A 367 1.23 7.60 -10.15
CA ALA A 367 0.20 7.83 -9.13
C ALA A 367 0.48 7.03 -7.84
N TYR A 368 1.14 5.88 -7.96
CA TYR A 368 1.39 4.95 -6.87
C TYR A 368 2.21 5.57 -5.73
N THR A 369 3.10 6.52 -6.04
CA THR A 369 3.91 7.21 -5.02
C THR A 369 3.05 7.89 -3.93
N THR A 370 1.81 8.25 -4.25
CA THR A 370 0.89 8.88 -3.31
C THR A 370 0.33 7.92 -2.26
N THR A 371 0.36 6.61 -2.53
CA THR A 371 -0.10 5.59 -1.58
C THR A 371 0.76 5.56 -0.32
N TYR A 372 2.08 5.75 -0.45
CA TYR A 372 3.02 5.84 0.67
C TYR A 372 2.82 7.10 1.53
N VAL A 373 2.26 8.16 0.95
CA VAL A 373 2.02 9.44 1.65
C VAL A 373 0.63 9.48 2.27
N GLU A 374 -0.39 9.38 1.43
CA GLU A 374 -1.78 9.54 1.86
C GLU A 374 -2.30 8.28 2.56
N GLY A 375 -1.80 7.10 2.18
CA GLY A 375 -2.12 5.85 2.89
C GLY A 375 -1.62 5.88 4.33
N VAL A 376 -0.36 6.26 4.55
CA VAL A 376 0.20 6.42 5.90
C VAL A 376 -0.58 7.46 6.70
N ARG A 377 -0.88 8.61 6.09
CA ARG A 377 -1.60 9.69 6.75
C ARG A 377 -3.00 9.26 7.19
N LEU A 378 -3.76 8.65 6.28
CA LEU A 378 -5.13 8.21 6.54
C LEU A 378 -5.20 7.07 7.55
N VAL A 379 -4.40 6.03 7.33
CA VAL A 379 -4.40 4.85 8.22
C VAL A 379 -3.90 5.23 9.61
N ARG A 380 -2.88 6.08 9.75
CA ARG A 380 -2.43 6.58 11.06
C ARG A 380 -3.52 7.35 11.77
N ALA A 381 -4.15 8.34 11.11
CA ALA A 381 -5.24 9.11 11.68
C ALA A 381 -6.39 8.21 12.16
N TRP A 382 -6.71 7.19 11.37
CA TRP A 382 -7.74 6.23 11.72
C TRP A 382 -7.34 5.30 12.89
N LEU A 383 -6.10 4.83 12.94
CA LEU A 383 -5.58 4.03 14.06
C LEU A 383 -5.54 4.83 15.37
N ASP A 384 -5.28 6.13 15.30
CA ASP A 384 -5.23 7.02 16.47
C ASP A 384 -6.62 7.30 17.07
N LEU A 385 -7.71 7.06 16.33
CA LEU A 385 -9.09 7.13 16.82
C LEU A 385 -9.52 5.93 17.68
N ARG A 386 -8.62 5.00 18.00
CA ARG A 386 -8.95 3.82 18.80
C ARG A 386 -9.58 4.19 20.15
N ALA A 387 -10.52 3.38 20.61
CA ALA A 387 -11.10 3.51 21.94
C ALA A 387 -10.01 3.33 23.02
N ARG A 388 -10.24 3.89 24.22
CA ARG A 388 -9.26 3.76 25.33
C ARG A 388 -8.99 2.32 25.74
N THR A 389 -9.93 1.42 25.45
CA THR A 389 -9.87 -0.03 25.74
C THR A 389 -9.16 -0.83 24.66
N ASP A 390 -9.03 -0.26 23.45
CA ASP A 390 -8.45 -0.97 22.31
C ASP A 390 -6.94 -0.75 22.23
N THR A 391 -6.21 -1.80 21.94
CA THR A 391 -4.80 -1.68 21.59
C THR A 391 -4.65 -1.24 20.12
N LEU A 392 -3.48 -0.72 19.79
CA LEU A 392 -3.14 -0.42 18.40
C LEU A 392 -3.25 -1.66 17.50
N SER A 393 -2.85 -2.82 18.04
CA SER A 393 -2.94 -4.10 17.33
C SER A 393 -4.37 -4.55 17.06
N ASP A 394 -5.31 -4.33 18.01
CA ASP A 394 -6.73 -4.67 17.81
C ASP A 394 -7.34 -3.84 16.67
N ARG A 395 -7.04 -2.54 16.68
CA ARG A 395 -7.48 -1.64 15.61
C ARG A 395 -6.84 -2.01 14.26
N TYR A 396 -5.55 -2.36 14.27
CA TYR A 396 -4.83 -2.80 13.07
C TYR A 396 -5.42 -4.09 12.49
N LEU A 397 -5.91 -5.01 13.34
CA LEU A 397 -6.53 -6.26 12.91
C LEU A 397 -7.77 -6.03 12.02
N ARG A 398 -8.56 -4.97 12.28
CA ARG A 398 -9.68 -4.61 11.41
C ARG A 398 -9.25 -4.31 9.96
N LEU A 399 -8.08 -3.67 9.75
CA LEU A 399 -7.54 -3.42 8.41
C LEU A 399 -7.24 -4.73 7.67
N LEU A 400 -6.86 -5.77 8.41
CA LEU A 400 -6.54 -7.08 7.86
C LEU A 400 -7.80 -7.91 7.52
N ASP A 401 -8.90 -7.70 8.25
CA ASP A 401 -10.08 -8.59 8.24
C ASP A 401 -11.29 -8.02 7.52
N GLU A 402 -11.32 -6.73 7.23
CA GLU A 402 -12.46 -6.05 6.62
C GLU A 402 -12.15 -5.53 5.21
N PRO A 403 -13.12 -5.49 4.28
CA PRO A 403 -12.95 -4.97 2.92
C PRO A 403 -12.99 -3.44 2.92
N LEU A 404 -12.15 -2.80 3.74
CA LEU A 404 -12.15 -1.36 3.93
C LEU A 404 -11.63 -0.63 2.69
N VAL A 405 -12.20 0.56 2.45
CA VAL A 405 -11.76 1.49 1.41
C VAL A 405 -11.39 2.84 2.02
N PRO A 406 -10.52 3.64 1.39
CA PRO A 406 -10.06 4.92 1.94
C PRO A 406 -11.18 5.87 2.34
N ALA A 407 -12.23 5.97 1.53
CA ALA A 407 -13.39 6.82 1.84
C ALA A 407 -14.08 6.42 3.16
N ALA A 408 -14.20 5.12 3.46
CA ALA A 408 -14.79 4.65 4.71
C ALA A 408 -13.94 5.06 5.93
N LEU A 409 -12.61 4.95 5.82
CA LEU A 409 -11.72 5.41 6.87
C LEU A 409 -11.81 6.93 7.06
N ALA A 410 -11.85 7.69 5.95
CA ALA A 410 -11.95 9.14 6.00
C ALA A 410 -13.27 9.59 6.65
N GLU A 411 -14.38 8.91 6.39
CA GLU A 411 -15.68 9.13 7.03
C GLU A 411 -15.58 8.91 8.56
N GLU A 412 -14.99 7.80 9.01
CA GLU A 412 -14.77 7.53 10.44
C GLU A 412 -13.87 8.58 11.09
N VAL A 413 -12.78 8.98 10.41
CA VAL A 413 -11.86 10.03 10.90
C VAL A 413 -12.57 11.37 11.04
N ALA A 414 -13.38 11.75 10.05
CA ALA A 414 -14.14 13.02 10.07
C ALA A 414 -15.23 13.02 11.15
N ALA A 415 -15.87 11.90 11.38
CA ALA A 415 -16.89 11.75 12.43
C ALA A 415 -16.29 11.81 13.85
N GLY A 416 -14.99 11.54 14.02
CA GLY A 416 -14.32 11.52 15.32
C GLY A 416 -14.81 10.41 16.26
N VAL A 417 -15.58 9.46 15.73
CA VAL A 417 -16.19 8.38 16.53
C VAL A 417 -15.34 7.13 16.38
N PRO A 418 -14.78 6.58 17.47
CA PRO A 418 -14.23 5.23 17.44
C PRO A 418 -15.38 4.27 17.16
N TRP A 419 -15.27 3.46 16.14
CA TRP A 419 -16.25 2.39 15.89
C TRP A 419 -16.20 1.39 17.04
N LEU A 420 -17.31 1.22 17.72
CA LEU A 420 -17.48 0.17 18.72
C LEU A 420 -17.91 -1.10 17.97
N SER A 421 -17.03 -2.11 17.90
CA SER A 421 -17.40 -3.43 17.46
C SER A 421 -18.43 -4.01 18.42
N GLY A 422 -19.69 -4.05 18.04
CA GLY A 422 -20.70 -4.75 18.80
C GLY A 422 -22.01 -4.01 19.04
N ASP A 423 -22.60 -3.46 17.98
CA ASP A 423 -24.05 -3.22 18.00
C ASP A 423 -24.68 -4.06 16.88
N PRO A 424 -25.28 -5.23 17.20
CA PRO A 424 -26.16 -5.91 16.27
C PRO A 424 -27.51 -5.20 16.34
N GLY A 425 -27.73 -4.24 15.40
CA GLY A 425 -29.04 -3.71 15.14
C GLY A 425 -29.87 -4.63 14.27
#